data_bfa8a832a890ce52d8a650fe52cf7250
#
_entry.id   bfa8a832a890ce52d8a650fe52cf7250
#
_cell.length_a   1.000
_cell.length_b   1.000
_cell.length_c   1.000
_cell.angle_alpha   90.00
_cell.angle_beta   90.00
_cell.angle_gamma   90.00
#
_symmetry.space_group_name_H-M   'P 1'
#
loop_
_entity.id
_entity.type
_entity.pdbx_description
1 polymer ?
#
loop_
_entity_poly.entity_id
_entity_poly.type
_entity_poly.pdbx_seq_one_letter_code
_entity_poly.pdbx_strand_id
1 'polypeptide(L)'
;MQTPWGDFHVCDAHVHFFSPAFFALLALQSGQGEEELGRTLDWRIPPSCGDLAAAWKQELDEYSVAKAALIASIPGDEDSVAAAVRLHPDRFWGFFMTNPATPDGVERVQTALAGGLQGVCLFPAMHRYAVGDPRVRPVFEAAAAHPGAVVFVHCGVLTVGVRRKLGLPSPFDMRFSNPIDLHPVAMEFPQVNFVIPHFGAGYFREALMLCDLCPNVYLDTSSSNSWVRYQTQRLDLKDVFRKALEVAGPRRLLFGSDSSFFPRGWHAQIFQTQIQALCDIEIAADHASLILGGNLERLLAR
;
A
#
# COMPACT_ATOMS: atom_id res chain seq x y z
N MET A 1 19.80 -2.55 -7.19
CA MET A 1 19.63 -3.96 -6.77
C MET A 1 19.86 -4.89 -7.93
N GLN A 2 20.64 -5.94 -7.72
CA GLN A 2 20.84 -6.96 -8.78
C GLN A 2 19.56 -7.78 -9.00
N THR A 3 19.14 -7.87 -10.25
CA THR A 3 17.98 -8.65 -10.71
C THR A 3 18.38 -9.57 -11.86
N PRO A 4 17.55 -10.53 -12.28
CA PRO A 4 17.84 -11.37 -13.45
C PRO A 4 18.02 -10.60 -14.77
N TRP A 5 17.50 -9.39 -14.86
CA TRP A 5 17.61 -8.50 -16.02
C TRP A 5 18.74 -7.48 -15.93
N GLY A 6 19.51 -7.47 -14.85
CA GLY A 6 20.58 -6.52 -14.59
C GLY A 6 20.35 -5.70 -13.32
N ASP A 7 21.06 -4.59 -13.19
CA ASP A 7 21.01 -3.73 -12.02
C ASP A 7 19.86 -2.71 -12.15
N PHE A 8 18.86 -2.83 -11.27
CA PHE A 8 17.66 -2.02 -11.28
C PHE A 8 17.55 -1.11 -10.07
N HIS A 9 16.92 0.04 -10.27
CA HIS A 9 16.50 0.96 -9.22
C HIS A 9 15.13 0.50 -8.67
N VAL A 10 15.17 -0.41 -7.68
CA VAL A 10 13.95 -1.01 -7.11
C VAL A 10 13.34 -0.08 -6.09
N CYS A 11 12.04 0.22 -6.25
CA CYS A 11 11.25 1.01 -5.32
C CYS A 11 10.03 0.21 -4.86
N ASP A 12 9.76 0.24 -3.55
CA ASP A 12 8.66 -0.48 -2.92
C ASP A 12 7.47 0.45 -2.67
N ALA A 13 6.33 0.16 -3.29
CA ALA A 13 5.11 0.97 -3.18
C ALA A 13 4.31 0.72 -1.89
N HIS A 14 4.70 -0.29 -1.07
CA HIS A 14 3.85 -0.75 0.02
C HIS A 14 4.64 -1.25 1.22
N VAL A 15 4.99 -0.32 2.12
CA VAL A 15 5.65 -0.63 3.39
C VAL A 15 4.89 0.01 4.54
N HIS A 16 4.34 -0.79 5.43
CA HIS A 16 3.65 -0.30 6.62
C HIS A 16 4.64 0.28 7.63
N PHE A 17 4.36 1.49 8.10
CA PHE A 17 5.12 2.16 9.15
C PHE A 17 4.37 2.03 10.47
N PHE A 18 4.63 0.94 11.21
CA PHE A 18 4.02 0.69 12.51
C PHE A 18 4.73 1.54 13.58
N SER A 19 4.26 2.78 13.73
CA SER A 19 4.79 3.78 14.64
C SER A 19 4.55 3.42 16.12
N PRO A 20 5.16 4.11 17.08
CA PRO A 20 4.78 3.99 18.48
C PRO A 20 3.28 4.20 18.74
N ALA A 21 2.63 5.14 18.02
CA ALA A 21 1.19 5.38 18.15
C ALA A 21 0.36 4.17 17.69
N PHE A 22 0.78 3.46 16.63
CA PHE A 22 0.16 2.20 16.21
C PHE A 22 0.21 1.15 17.32
N PHE A 23 1.36 0.97 17.97
CA PHE A 23 1.51 0.00 19.05
C PHE A 23 0.73 0.41 20.32
N ALA A 24 0.72 1.70 20.68
CA ALA A 24 -0.08 2.21 21.78
C ALA A 24 -1.58 1.96 21.57
N LEU A 25 -2.09 2.21 20.36
CA LEU A 25 -3.49 1.90 20.02
C LEU A 25 -3.77 0.40 20.10
N LEU A 26 -2.85 -0.44 19.62
CA LEU A 26 -3.01 -1.90 19.63
C LEU A 26 -2.98 -2.46 21.06
N ALA A 27 -2.09 -1.93 21.91
CA ALA A 27 -1.99 -2.23 23.33
C ALA A 27 -3.31 -1.89 24.06
N LEU A 28 -3.84 -0.69 23.82
CA LEU A 28 -5.13 -0.26 24.37
C LEU A 28 -6.27 -1.21 23.95
N GLN A 29 -6.33 -1.59 22.67
CA GLN A 29 -7.39 -2.47 22.15
C GLN A 29 -7.29 -3.91 22.68
N SER A 30 -6.08 -4.40 22.95
CA SER A 30 -5.84 -5.75 23.46
C SER A 30 -5.89 -5.82 25.00
N GLY A 31 -5.91 -4.68 25.69
CA GLY A 31 -5.85 -4.61 27.15
C GLY A 31 -4.47 -5.02 27.72
N GLN A 32 -3.41 -5.00 26.90
CA GLN A 32 -2.04 -5.36 27.28
C GLN A 32 -1.19 -4.09 27.44
N GLY A 33 -0.11 -4.17 28.22
CA GLY A 33 0.97 -3.17 28.16
C GLY A 33 1.82 -3.34 26.89
N GLU A 34 2.50 -2.28 26.44
CA GLU A 34 3.30 -2.32 25.21
C GLU A 34 4.41 -3.40 25.25
N GLU A 35 5.11 -3.55 26.38
CA GLU A 35 6.13 -4.60 26.55
C GLU A 35 5.54 -6.01 26.42
N GLU A 36 4.38 -6.24 27.03
CA GLU A 36 3.67 -7.51 26.95
C GLU A 36 3.21 -7.77 25.51
N LEU A 37 2.69 -6.74 24.85
CA LEU A 37 2.29 -6.80 23.44
C LEU A 37 3.47 -7.20 22.55
N GLY A 38 4.64 -6.57 22.74
CA GLY A 38 5.87 -6.91 22.00
C GLY A 38 6.26 -8.37 22.18
N ARG A 39 6.21 -8.89 23.41
CA ARG A 39 6.50 -10.31 23.71
C ARG A 39 5.44 -11.24 23.10
N THR A 40 4.16 -10.91 23.20
CA THR A 40 3.06 -11.71 22.64
C THR A 40 3.15 -11.85 21.13
N LEU A 41 3.56 -10.77 20.45
CA LEU A 41 3.69 -10.75 18.99
C LEU A 41 5.04 -11.26 18.49
N ASP A 42 6.05 -11.32 19.35
CA ASP A 42 7.46 -11.45 18.99
C ASP A 42 7.88 -10.33 18.01
N TRP A 43 7.44 -9.10 18.34
CA TRP A 43 7.74 -7.92 17.55
C TRP A 43 8.54 -6.90 18.37
N ARG A 44 9.45 -6.20 17.69
CA ARG A 44 10.18 -5.08 18.28
C ARG A 44 9.32 -3.81 18.16
N ILE A 45 8.95 -3.24 19.30
CA ILE A 45 8.27 -1.95 19.36
C ILE A 45 9.32 -0.84 19.24
N PRO A 46 9.20 0.08 18.28
CA PRO A 46 10.17 1.15 18.12
C PRO A 46 10.01 2.19 19.23
N PRO A 47 11.12 2.68 19.82
CA PRO A 47 11.04 3.69 20.87
C PRO A 47 10.61 5.07 20.35
N SER A 48 10.87 5.35 19.07
CA SER A 48 10.45 6.59 18.39
C SER A 48 10.24 6.40 16.90
N CYS A 49 9.57 7.36 16.25
CA CYS A 49 9.44 7.40 14.79
C CYS A 49 10.80 7.55 14.10
N GLY A 50 11.77 8.25 14.73
CA GLY A 50 13.12 8.40 14.20
C GLY A 50 13.89 7.08 14.19
N ASP A 51 13.81 6.31 15.29
CA ASP A 51 14.45 4.98 15.35
C ASP A 51 13.84 4.00 14.36
N LEU A 52 12.50 4.06 14.17
CA LEU A 52 11.83 3.25 13.17
C LEU A 52 12.24 3.65 11.74
N ALA A 53 12.35 4.94 11.45
CA ALA A 53 12.80 5.43 10.15
C ALA A 53 14.25 5.00 9.87
N ALA A 54 15.14 5.09 10.86
CA ALA A 54 16.52 4.62 10.75
C ALA A 54 16.58 3.10 10.51
N ALA A 55 15.76 2.32 11.20
CA ALA A 55 15.68 0.88 10.99
C ALA A 55 15.19 0.53 9.58
N TRP A 56 14.14 1.18 9.09
CA TRP A 56 13.68 0.99 7.70
C TRP A 56 14.73 1.40 6.67
N LYS A 57 15.44 2.52 6.89
CA LYS A 57 16.54 2.91 6.02
C LYS A 57 17.62 1.84 5.96
N GLN A 58 18.03 1.30 7.11
CA GLN A 58 19.02 0.22 7.19
C GLN A 58 18.56 -1.02 6.43
N GLU A 59 17.30 -1.44 6.58
CA GLU A 59 16.72 -2.55 5.82
C GLU A 59 16.80 -2.31 4.31
N LEU A 60 16.39 -1.13 3.85
CA LEU A 60 16.46 -0.79 2.43
C LEU A 60 17.90 -0.81 1.91
N ASP A 61 18.88 -0.37 2.73
CA ASP A 61 20.30 -0.40 2.36
C ASP A 61 20.80 -1.85 2.25
N GLU A 62 20.44 -2.72 3.21
CA GLU A 62 20.83 -4.13 3.23
C GLU A 62 20.36 -4.88 1.99
N TYR A 63 19.11 -4.62 1.58
CA TYR A 63 18.53 -5.27 0.39
C TYR A 63 18.75 -4.48 -0.90
N SER A 64 19.46 -3.35 -0.86
CA SER A 64 19.68 -2.46 -2.03
C SER A 64 18.36 -1.99 -2.67
N VAL A 65 17.33 -1.79 -1.85
CA VAL A 65 16.08 -1.13 -2.27
C VAL A 65 16.33 0.37 -2.27
N ALA A 66 16.03 1.04 -3.37
CA ALA A 66 16.39 2.44 -3.53
C ALA A 66 15.49 3.36 -2.69
N LYS A 67 14.17 3.14 -2.74
CA LYS A 67 13.20 3.98 -2.04
C LYS A 67 11.92 3.21 -1.72
N ALA A 68 11.20 3.62 -0.69
CA ALA A 68 9.94 2.99 -0.31
C ALA A 68 8.85 4.01 0.04
N ALA A 69 7.60 3.66 -0.26
CA ALA A 69 6.42 4.36 0.22
C ALA A 69 6.06 3.81 1.61
N LEU A 70 6.29 4.61 2.65
CA LEU A 70 5.94 4.28 4.03
C LEU A 70 4.50 4.67 4.31
N ILE A 71 3.69 3.75 4.84
CA ILE A 71 2.27 3.94 5.10
C ILE A 71 2.05 4.07 6.62
N ALA A 72 1.70 5.26 7.12
CA ALA A 72 1.14 5.41 8.46
C ALA A 72 -0.15 4.58 8.55
N SER A 73 -0.18 3.57 9.43
CA SER A 73 -1.12 2.45 9.36
C SER A 73 -2.32 2.56 10.28
N ILE A 74 -2.53 3.74 10.86
CA ILE A 74 -3.76 4.11 11.59
C ILE A 74 -4.16 5.54 11.21
N PRO A 75 -5.46 5.84 11.15
CA PRO A 75 -5.91 7.23 10.96
C PRO A 75 -5.41 8.11 12.10
N GLY A 76 -4.93 9.29 11.76
CA GLY A 76 -4.46 10.26 12.74
C GLY A 76 -2.96 10.20 13.04
N ASP A 77 -2.19 9.38 12.32
CA ASP A 77 -0.75 9.18 12.54
C ASP A 77 0.12 9.72 11.38
N GLU A 78 -0.38 10.68 10.62
CA GLU A 78 0.31 11.25 9.45
C GLU A 78 1.66 11.85 9.83
N ASP A 79 1.78 12.42 11.03
CA ASP A 79 2.99 13.05 11.54
C ASP A 79 4.15 12.07 11.69
N SER A 80 3.86 10.80 12.00
CA SER A 80 4.89 9.76 12.15
C SER A 80 5.65 9.54 10.84
N VAL A 81 4.93 9.38 9.73
CA VAL A 81 5.50 9.21 8.40
C VAL A 81 6.09 10.52 7.88
N ALA A 82 5.45 11.66 8.16
CA ALA A 82 6.02 12.97 7.80
C ALA A 82 7.40 13.19 8.47
N ALA A 83 7.57 12.77 9.72
CA ALA A 83 8.86 12.80 10.39
C ALA A 83 9.90 11.89 9.72
N ALA A 84 9.53 10.66 9.34
CA ALA A 84 10.41 9.73 8.63
C ALA A 84 10.86 10.29 7.27
N VAL A 85 9.94 10.87 6.50
CA VAL A 85 10.25 11.50 5.20
C VAL A 85 11.17 12.70 5.37
N ARG A 86 10.95 13.56 6.37
CA ARG A 86 11.85 14.69 6.64
C ARG A 86 13.27 14.25 7.00
N LEU A 87 13.42 13.13 7.72
CA LEU A 87 14.74 12.58 8.07
C LEU A 87 15.48 11.97 6.88
N HIS A 88 14.75 11.33 5.96
CA HIS A 88 15.32 10.61 4.83
C HIS A 88 14.50 10.83 3.54
N PRO A 89 14.46 12.06 2.99
CA PRO A 89 13.59 12.40 1.85
C PRO A 89 13.99 11.71 0.54
N ASP A 90 15.24 11.30 0.43
CA ASP A 90 15.80 10.52 -0.68
C ASP A 90 15.47 9.02 -0.60
N ARG A 91 15.00 8.53 0.56
CA ARG A 91 14.72 7.11 0.82
C ARG A 91 13.24 6.80 1.00
N PHE A 92 12.42 7.79 1.34
CA PHE A 92 11.01 7.55 1.64
C PHE A 92 10.09 8.51 0.89
N TRP A 93 8.95 7.98 0.48
CA TRP A 93 7.72 8.70 0.23
C TRP A 93 6.78 8.48 1.41
N GLY A 94 5.91 9.43 1.70
CA GLY A 94 4.99 9.33 2.82
C GLY A 94 3.55 9.09 2.36
N PHE A 95 2.99 7.98 2.81
CA PHE A 95 1.59 7.60 2.62
C PHE A 95 0.93 7.48 3.99
N PHE A 96 -0.37 7.69 4.07
CA PHE A 96 -1.07 7.65 5.35
C PHE A 96 -2.50 7.14 5.21
N MET A 97 -2.91 6.34 6.20
CA MET A 97 -4.30 5.88 6.32
C MET A 97 -5.18 7.01 6.84
N THR A 98 -6.34 7.19 6.23
CA THR A 98 -7.36 8.12 6.72
C THR A 98 -8.74 7.48 6.80
N ASN A 99 -9.59 8.02 7.66
CA ASN A 99 -11.02 7.75 7.68
C ASN A 99 -11.80 9.04 7.35
N PRO A 100 -12.22 9.25 6.10
CA PRO A 100 -12.93 10.47 5.68
C PRO A 100 -14.30 10.64 6.34
N ALA A 101 -14.81 9.60 6.99
CA ALA A 101 -16.10 9.68 7.72
C ALA A 101 -15.97 10.28 9.12
N THR A 102 -14.74 10.52 9.62
CA THR A 102 -14.53 11.27 10.88
C THR A 102 -14.63 12.78 10.64
N PRO A 103 -15.00 13.57 11.66
CA PRO A 103 -15.19 15.02 11.52
C PRO A 103 -13.96 15.76 10.99
N ASP A 104 -12.76 15.32 11.34
CA ASP A 104 -11.46 15.92 10.99
C ASP A 104 -10.75 15.21 9.81
N GLY A 105 -11.32 14.10 9.31
CA GLY A 105 -10.67 13.24 8.35
C GLY A 105 -10.23 13.95 7.06
N VAL A 106 -11.08 14.82 6.53
CA VAL A 106 -10.79 15.58 5.30
C VAL A 106 -9.74 16.66 5.55
N GLU A 107 -9.84 17.42 6.66
CA GLU A 107 -8.89 18.47 7.03
C GLU A 107 -7.49 17.89 7.22
N ARG A 108 -7.38 16.71 7.85
CA ARG A 108 -6.11 15.99 7.99
C ARG A 108 -5.50 15.63 6.64
N VAL A 109 -6.31 15.16 5.68
CA VAL A 109 -5.83 14.86 4.32
C VAL A 109 -5.27 16.12 3.66
N GLN A 110 -6.00 17.23 3.71
CA GLN A 110 -5.55 18.49 3.11
C GLN A 110 -4.24 18.97 3.74
N THR A 111 -4.14 18.92 5.08
CA THR A 111 -2.93 19.30 5.82
C THR A 111 -1.75 18.40 5.49
N ALA A 112 -1.95 17.09 5.45
CA ALA A 112 -0.90 16.11 5.18
C ALA A 112 -0.34 16.24 3.75
N LEU A 113 -1.21 16.42 2.75
CA LEU A 113 -0.79 16.64 1.36
C LEU A 113 -0.07 17.99 1.19
N ALA A 114 -0.58 19.07 1.80
CA ALA A 114 0.09 20.37 1.80
C ALA A 114 1.46 20.31 2.52
N GLY A 115 1.58 19.46 3.55
CA GLY A 115 2.83 19.18 4.27
C GLY A 115 3.83 18.31 3.50
N GLY A 116 3.44 17.83 2.32
CA GLY A 116 4.33 17.11 1.41
C GLY A 116 4.20 15.59 1.43
N LEU A 117 3.25 15.00 2.15
CA LEU A 117 2.91 13.59 1.96
C LEU A 117 2.27 13.38 0.58
N GLN A 118 2.31 12.14 0.06
CA GLN A 118 1.97 11.89 -1.35
C GLN A 118 0.91 10.81 -1.53
N GLY A 119 0.69 9.94 -0.55
CA GLY A 119 -0.29 8.85 -0.67
C GLY A 119 -1.39 8.93 0.38
N VAL A 120 -2.65 8.98 -0.07
CA VAL A 120 -3.83 8.86 0.79
C VAL A 120 -4.34 7.43 0.72
N CYS A 121 -4.34 6.71 1.84
CA CYS A 121 -4.78 5.30 1.89
C CYS A 121 -6.19 5.21 2.47
N LEU A 122 -7.12 4.77 1.64
CA LEU A 122 -8.53 4.54 1.98
C LEU A 122 -8.80 3.06 2.22
N PHE A 123 -9.52 2.77 3.30
CA PHE A 123 -9.93 1.42 3.67
C PHE A 123 -11.45 1.34 3.85
N PRO A 124 -12.24 1.38 2.75
CA PRO A 124 -13.69 1.48 2.82
C PRO A 124 -14.34 0.35 3.63
N ALA A 125 -13.88 -0.91 3.46
CA ALA A 125 -14.37 -2.05 4.24
C ALA A 125 -14.09 -1.93 5.74
N MET A 126 -12.92 -1.41 6.12
CA MET A 126 -12.51 -1.23 7.52
C MET A 126 -13.34 -0.14 8.21
N HIS A 127 -13.56 0.97 7.52
CA HIS A 127 -14.20 2.16 8.09
C HIS A 127 -15.68 2.25 7.73
N ARG A 128 -16.22 1.27 6.95
CA ARG A 128 -17.64 1.09 6.63
C ARG A 128 -18.27 2.28 5.90
N TYR A 129 -17.64 2.73 4.83
CA TYR A 129 -18.20 3.75 3.93
C TYR A 129 -18.05 3.31 2.46
N ALA A 130 -18.96 3.76 1.62
CA ALA A 130 -18.85 3.61 0.17
C ALA A 130 -17.81 4.59 -0.37
N VAL A 131 -16.94 4.15 -1.29
CA VAL A 131 -15.91 5.02 -1.89
C VAL A 131 -16.53 6.23 -2.62
N GLY A 132 -17.72 6.07 -3.20
CA GLY A 132 -18.49 7.15 -3.83
C GLY A 132 -19.35 7.97 -2.87
N ASP A 133 -19.25 7.79 -1.54
CA ASP A 133 -19.98 8.60 -0.56
C ASP A 133 -19.58 10.08 -0.70
N PRO A 134 -20.54 11.03 -0.71
CA PRO A 134 -20.23 12.46 -0.81
C PRO A 134 -19.23 12.96 0.24
N ARG A 135 -19.16 12.33 1.41
CA ARG A 135 -18.18 12.67 2.46
C ARG A 135 -16.73 12.34 2.07
N VAL A 136 -16.52 11.42 1.15
CA VAL A 136 -15.19 11.01 0.65
C VAL A 136 -14.71 11.93 -0.48
N ARG A 137 -15.63 12.54 -1.22
CA ARG A 137 -15.35 13.41 -2.37
C ARG A 137 -14.24 14.45 -2.10
N PRO A 138 -14.25 15.20 -0.97
CA PRO A 138 -13.22 16.19 -0.69
C PRO A 138 -11.81 15.62 -0.59
N VAL A 139 -11.64 14.31 -0.32
CA VAL A 139 -10.33 13.63 -0.36
C VAL A 139 -9.80 13.59 -1.80
N PHE A 140 -10.65 13.28 -2.77
CA PHE A 140 -10.28 13.24 -4.19
C PHE A 140 -10.00 14.65 -4.73
N GLU A 141 -10.77 15.65 -4.30
CA GLU A 141 -10.54 17.05 -4.61
C GLU A 141 -9.18 17.53 -4.06
N ALA A 142 -8.84 17.15 -2.82
CA ALA A 142 -7.55 17.46 -2.24
C ALA A 142 -6.40 16.77 -3.00
N ALA A 143 -6.55 15.47 -3.34
CA ALA A 143 -5.55 14.77 -4.15
C ALA A 143 -5.38 15.40 -5.54
N ALA A 144 -6.47 15.80 -6.18
CA ALA A 144 -6.46 16.46 -7.49
C ALA A 144 -5.73 17.82 -7.48
N ALA A 145 -5.75 18.52 -6.33
CA ALA A 145 -5.07 19.80 -6.15
C ALA A 145 -3.55 19.66 -5.88
N HIS A 146 -3.06 18.43 -5.62
CA HIS A 146 -1.66 18.18 -5.28
C HIS A 146 -1.00 17.25 -6.33
N PRO A 147 -0.28 17.79 -7.33
CA PRO A 147 0.42 16.99 -8.34
C PRO A 147 1.36 15.95 -7.67
N GLY A 148 1.36 14.72 -8.17
CA GLY A 148 2.10 13.60 -7.58
C GLY A 148 1.42 12.96 -6.37
N ALA A 149 0.23 13.43 -5.95
CA ALA A 149 -0.55 12.71 -4.97
C ALA A 149 -1.26 11.51 -5.61
N VAL A 150 -1.32 10.40 -4.85
CA VAL A 150 -2.03 9.17 -5.23
C VAL A 150 -3.06 8.79 -4.17
N VAL A 151 -4.11 8.11 -4.60
CA VAL A 151 -5.11 7.57 -3.68
C VAL A 151 -5.08 6.05 -3.75
N PHE A 152 -4.61 5.42 -2.68
CA PHE A 152 -4.68 3.99 -2.46
C PHE A 152 -6.06 3.61 -1.96
N VAL A 153 -6.74 2.70 -2.65
CA VAL A 153 -8.07 2.22 -2.23
C VAL A 153 -8.00 0.72 -2.00
N HIS A 154 -8.01 0.31 -0.72
CA HIS A 154 -8.01 -1.11 -0.39
C HIS A 154 -9.35 -1.75 -0.77
N CYS A 155 -9.30 -2.63 -1.75
CA CYS A 155 -10.42 -3.44 -2.21
C CYS A 155 -10.22 -4.91 -1.82
N GLY A 156 -11.30 -5.69 -1.90
CA GLY A 156 -11.23 -7.13 -1.68
C GLY A 156 -11.16 -7.56 -0.22
N VAL A 157 -10.64 -8.75 -0.01
CA VAL A 157 -10.55 -9.36 1.32
C VAL A 157 -9.52 -8.63 2.17
N LEU A 158 -9.99 -8.07 3.28
CA LEU A 158 -9.14 -7.39 4.25
C LEU A 158 -8.98 -8.26 5.51
N THR A 159 -7.76 -8.68 5.77
CA THR A 159 -7.39 -9.38 7.00
C THR A 159 -6.20 -8.72 7.67
N VAL A 160 -6.38 -8.28 8.91
CA VAL A 160 -5.29 -7.72 9.70
C VAL A 160 -4.74 -8.82 10.62
N GLY A 161 -3.63 -9.42 10.20
CA GLY A 161 -3.06 -10.61 10.85
C GLY A 161 -2.73 -10.42 12.32
N VAL A 162 -2.26 -9.24 12.72
CA VAL A 162 -1.95 -8.90 14.11
C VAL A 162 -3.19 -8.93 15.00
N ARG A 163 -4.34 -8.45 14.52
CA ARG A 163 -5.60 -8.51 15.28
C ARG A 163 -5.99 -9.96 15.59
N ARG A 164 -5.87 -10.85 14.61
CA ARG A 164 -6.14 -12.28 14.80
C ARG A 164 -5.17 -12.91 15.80
N LYS A 165 -3.88 -12.58 15.77
CA LYS A 165 -2.89 -13.06 16.76
C LYS A 165 -3.25 -12.64 18.19
N LEU A 166 -3.86 -11.47 18.36
CA LEU A 166 -4.26 -10.92 19.64
C LEU A 166 -5.72 -11.28 20.04
N GLY A 167 -6.41 -12.11 19.26
CA GLY A 167 -7.81 -12.44 19.51
C GLY A 167 -8.78 -11.26 19.31
N LEU A 168 -8.35 -10.20 18.66
CA LEU A 168 -9.16 -9.01 18.42
C LEU A 168 -10.11 -9.20 17.23
N PRO A 169 -11.37 -8.75 17.32
CA PRO A 169 -12.30 -8.81 16.20
C PRO A 169 -11.86 -7.92 15.05
N SER A 170 -12.17 -8.34 13.82
CA SER A 170 -11.98 -7.55 12.60
C SER A 170 -13.36 -7.30 11.96
N PRO A 171 -14.13 -6.33 12.46
CA PRO A 171 -15.52 -6.12 12.06
C PRO A 171 -15.61 -5.37 10.70
N PHE A 172 -14.82 -5.81 9.73
CA PHE A 172 -14.77 -5.22 8.40
C PHE A 172 -15.99 -5.61 7.57
N ASP A 173 -16.47 -4.69 6.76
CA ASP A 173 -17.67 -4.89 5.96
C ASP A 173 -17.33 -4.98 4.47
N MET A 174 -17.30 -6.21 3.96
CA MET A 174 -16.95 -6.52 2.57
C MET A 174 -17.88 -5.89 1.52
N ARG A 175 -19.07 -5.39 1.90
CA ARG A 175 -19.96 -4.65 0.98
C ARG A 175 -19.33 -3.39 0.44
N PHE A 176 -18.32 -2.85 1.14
CA PHE A 176 -17.58 -1.64 0.75
C PHE A 176 -16.23 -1.93 0.10
N SER A 177 -15.97 -3.16 -0.36
CA SER A 177 -14.65 -3.55 -0.87
C SER A 177 -14.61 -3.89 -2.36
N ASN A 178 -15.71 -3.64 -3.10
CA ASN A 178 -15.74 -3.92 -4.53
C ASN A 178 -14.99 -2.81 -5.32
N PRO A 179 -13.94 -3.14 -6.09
CA PRO A 179 -13.23 -2.13 -6.89
C PRO A 179 -14.11 -1.43 -7.92
N ILE A 180 -15.19 -2.04 -8.41
CA ILE A 180 -16.10 -1.42 -9.37
C ILE A 180 -16.76 -0.15 -8.80
N ASP A 181 -16.93 -0.06 -7.49
CA ASP A 181 -17.48 1.14 -6.84
C ASP A 181 -16.58 2.37 -7.01
N LEU A 182 -15.30 2.17 -7.34
CA LEU A 182 -14.36 3.24 -7.66
C LEU A 182 -14.55 3.79 -9.10
N HIS A 183 -15.21 3.07 -9.99
CA HIS A 183 -15.32 3.46 -11.40
C HIS A 183 -15.90 4.88 -11.62
N PRO A 184 -17.03 5.28 -11.01
CA PRO A 184 -17.55 6.63 -11.17
C PRO A 184 -16.58 7.71 -10.68
N VAL A 185 -15.87 7.43 -9.57
CA VAL A 185 -14.89 8.34 -9.00
C VAL A 185 -13.66 8.50 -9.90
N ALA A 186 -13.14 7.41 -10.42
CA ALA A 186 -11.98 7.43 -11.33
C ALA A 186 -12.30 8.20 -12.64
N MET A 187 -13.51 8.08 -13.13
CA MET A 187 -14.01 8.84 -14.30
C MET A 187 -14.18 10.33 -14.01
N GLU A 188 -14.63 10.68 -12.80
CA GLU A 188 -14.85 12.06 -12.39
C GLU A 188 -13.54 12.80 -12.08
N PHE A 189 -12.52 12.08 -11.60
CA PHE A 189 -11.21 12.63 -11.24
C PHE A 189 -10.09 12.04 -12.10
N PRO A 190 -10.06 12.27 -13.42
CA PRO A 190 -9.09 11.66 -14.33
C PRO A 190 -7.63 12.11 -14.07
N GLN A 191 -7.43 13.23 -13.35
CA GLN A 191 -6.13 13.73 -12.93
C GLN A 191 -5.60 13.08 -11.64
N VAL A 192 -6.43 12.34 -10.90
CA VAL A 192 -6.02 11.59 -9.70
C VAL A 192 -5.63 10.18 -10.10
N ASN A 193 -4.45 9.73 -9.67
CA ASN A 193 -4.03 8.36 -9.84
C ASN A 193 -4.52 7.50 -8.67
N PHE A 194 -5.29 6.46 -8.98
CA PHE A 194 -5.80 5.50 -8.00
C PHE A 194 -4.98 4.23 -8.03
N VAL A 195 -4.64 3.69 -6.87
CA VAL A 195 -3.90 2.45 -6.74
C VAL A 195 -4.74 1.44 -5.97
N ILE A 196 -4.97 0.27 -6.56
CA ILE A 196 -5.64 -0.86 -5.93
C ILE A 196 -4.57 -1.85 -5.47
N PRO A 197 -4.34 -2.04 -4.16
CA PRO A 197 -3.33 -2.95 -3.65
C PRO A 197 -3.71 -4.41 -3.83
N HIS A 198 -2.67 -5.28 -3.80
CA HIS A 198 -2.80 -6.74 -3.79
C HIS A 198 -3.57 -7.29 -4.99
N PHE A 199 -3.45 -6.64 -6.17
CA PHE A 199 -4.23 -7.00 -7.36
C PHE A 199 -5.75 -7.03 -7.10
N GLY A 200 -6.25 -6.27 -6.10
CA GLY A 200 -7.66 -6.26 -5.70
C GLY A 200 -8.05 -7.35 -4.69
N ALA A 201 -7.08 -8.06 -4.08
CA ALA A 201 -7.24 -8.97 -2.95
C ALA A 201 -8.47 -9.91 -3.05
N GLY A 202 -8.63 -10.59 -4.20
CA GLY A 202 -9.73 -11.52 -4.49
C GLY A 202 -10.76 -11.00 -5.49
N TYR A 203 -10.92 -9.69 -5.66
CA TYR A 203 -11.66 -9.04 -6.74
C TYR A 203 -10.76 -8.74 -7.96
N PHE A 204 -9.90 -9.69 -8.30
CA PHE A 204 -8.90 -9.49 -9.37
C PHE A 204 -9.53 -9.17 -10.72
N ARG A 205 -10.60 -9.89 -11.10
CA ARG A 205 -11.33 -9.63 -12.34
C ARG A 205 -11.93 -8.23 -12.38
N GLU A 206 -12.55 -7.80 -11.30
CA GLU A 206 -13.17 -6.48 -11.15
C GLU A 206 -12.11 -5.38 -11.17
N ALA A 207 -10.94 -5.60 -10.54
CA ALA A 207 -9.82 -4.68 -10.60
C ALA A 207 -9.26 -4.55 -12.03
N LEU A 208 -9.18 -5.64 -12.79
CA LEU A 208 -8.78 -5.61 -14.20
C LEU A 208 -9.80 -4.85 -15.07
N MET A 209 -11.10 -5.10 -14.87
CA MET A 209 -12.15 -4.36 -15.60
C MET A 209 -12.04 -2.85 -15.35
N LEU A 210 -11.74 -2.45 -14.11
CA LEU A 210 -11.53 -1.05 -13.78
C LEU A 210 -10.26 -0.49 -14.44
N CYS A 211 -9.16 -1.22 -14.45
CA CYS A 211 -7.94 -0.82 -15.16
C CYS A 211 -8.16 -0.68 -16.68
N ASP A 212 -8.97 -1.54 -17.28
CA ASP A 212 -9.30 -1.47 -18.70
C ASP A 212 -10.06 -0.18 -19.05
N LEU A 213 -11.00 0.20 -18.21
CA LEU A 213 -11.87 1.36 -18.42
C LEU A 213 -11.26 2.70 -17.97
N CYS A 214 -10.36 2.68 -16.98
CA CYS A 214 -9.82 3.88 -16.34
C CYS A 214 -8.29 3.93 -16.44
N PRO A 215 -7.71 4.80 -17.30
CA PRO A 215 -6.25 4.86 -17.52
C PRO A 215 -5.47 5.38 -16.28
N ASN A 216 -6.15 6.03 -15.34
CA ASN A 216 -5.62 6.54 -14.08
C ASN A 216 -5.71 5.53 -12.93
N VAL A 217 -6.02 4.25 -13.20
CA VAL A 217 -6.04 3.19 -12.19
C VAL A 217 -4.83 2.28 -12.37
N TYR A 218 -4.15 2.00 -11.27
CA TYR A 218 -2.94 1.20 -11.13
C TYR A 218 -3.19 0.02 -10.20
N LEU A 219 -2.41 -1.05 -10.34
CA LEU A 219 -2.40 -2.19 -9.43
C LEU A 219 -1.08 -2.25 -8.69
N ASP A 220 -1.16 -2.38 -7.38
CA ASP A 220 -0.02 -2.75 -6.54
C ASP A 220 0.01 -4.28 -6.41
N THR A 221 1.21 -4.85 -6.57
CA THR A 221 1.45 -6.30 -6.64
C THR A 221 1.72 -6.93 -5.27
N SER A 222 1.65 -6.15 -4.19
CA SER A 222 2.14 -6.49 -2.86
C SER A 222 1.46 -7.71 -2.22
N SER A 223 2.03 -8.14 -1.10
CA SER A 223 1.60 -9.26 -0.25
C SER A 223 1.82 -10.67 -0.86
N SER A 224 1.42 -11.68 -0.13
CA SER A 224 1.55 -13.10 -0.53
C SER A 224 0.61 -13.50 -1.67
N ASN A 225 -0.33 -12.64 -2.03
CA ASN A 225 -1.37 -12.92 -3.02
C ASN A 225 -2.14 -14.24 -2.76
N SER A 226 -2.26 -14.63 -1.49
CA SER A 226 -2.98 -15.86 -1.08
C SER A 226 -4.48 -15.84 -1.42
N TRP A 227 -5.01 -14.70 -1.83
CA TRP A 227 -6.36 -14.52 -2.34
C TRP A 227 -6.64 -15.30 -3.62
N VAL A 228 -5.61 -15.77 -4.37
CA VAL A 228 -5.77 -16.62 -5.57
C VAL A 228 -6.59 -17.88 -5.27
N ARG A 229 -6.58 -18.34 -4.02
CA ARG A 229 -7.41 -19.49 -3.56
C ARG A 229 -8.92 -19.27 -3.66
N TYR A 230 -9.38 -18.02 -3.79
CA TYR A 230 -10.80 -17.67 -3.96
C TYR A 230 -11.24 -17.67 -5.42
N GLN A 231 -10.30 -17.80 -6.35
CA GLN A 231 -10.62 -17.87 -7.78
C GLN A 231 -11.21 -19.23 -8.13
N THR A 232 -12.19 -19.25 -9.01
CA THR A 232 -12.85 -20.50 -9.46
C THR A 232 -11.95 -21.34 -10.36
N GLN A 233 -10.99 -20.72 -11.03
CA GLN A 233 -9.94 -21.38 -11.79
C GLN A 233 -8.64 -21.40 -10.99
N ARG A 234 -7.83 -22.45 -11.19
CA ARG A 234 -6.51 -22.49 -10.58
C ARG A 234 -5.64 -21.42 -11.21
N LEU A 235 -5.22 -20.45 -10.39
CA LEU A 235 -4.27 -19.42 -10.76
C LEU A 235 -3.04 -19.52 -9.85
N ASP A 236 -1.87 -19.28 -10.43
CA ASP A 236 -0.66 -18.96 -9.69
C ASP A 236 -0.25 -17.50 -9.93
N LEU A 237 0.80 -17.05 -9.28
CA LEU A 237 1.21 -15.63 -9.36
C LEU A 237 1.64 -15.23 -10.78
N LYS A 238 2.28 -16.14 -11.53
CA LYS A 238 2.66 -15.84 -12.94
C LYS A 238 1.44 -15.65 -13.84
N ASP A 239 0.34 -16.40 -13.60
CA ASP A 239 -0.91 -16.23 -14.34
C ASP A 239 -1.56 -14.88 -14.00
N VAL A 240 -1.47 -14.47 -12.73
CA VAL A 240 -1.92 -13.14 -12.29
C VAL A 240 -1.13 -12.04 -12.99
N PHE A 241 0.20 -12.12 -13.01
CA PHE A 241 1.03 -11.14 -13.73
C PHE A 241 0.73 -11.13 -15.23
N ARG A 242 0.64 -12.30 -15.87
CA ARG A 242 0.33 -12.39 -17.30
C ARG A 242 -0.98 -11.69 -17.63
N LYS A 243 -2.03 -11.96 -16.84
CA LYS A 243 -3.34 -11.36 -17.06
C LYS A 243 -3.36 -9.86 -16.72
N ALA A 244 -2.66 -9.42 -15.69
CA ALA A 244 -2.53 -8.01 -15.35
C ALA A 244 -1.75 -7.24 -16.45
N LEU A 245 -0.71 -7.83 -17.00
CA LEU A 245 0.05 -7.24 -18.11
C LEU A 245 -0.78 -7.16 -19.41
N GLU A 246 -1.59 -8.19 -19.69
CA GLU A 246 -2.49 -8.20 -20.86
C GLU A 246 -3.49 -7.05 -20.80
N VAL A 247 -4.06 -6.76 -19.63
CA VAL A 247 -5.16 -5.79 -19.48
C VAL A 247 -4.65 -4.39 -19.11
N ALA A 248 -3.84 -4.28 -18.06
CA ALA A 248 -3.35 -3.00 -17.56
C ALA A 248 -2.05 -2.54 -18.23
N GLY A 249 -1.28 -3.47 -18.78
CA GLY A 249 0.04 -3.21 -19.33
C GLY A 249 1.11 -2.95 -18.24
N PRO A 250 2.40 -2.97 -18.61
CA PRO A 250 3.49 -2.87 -17.65
C PRO A 250 3.59 -1.51 -16.94
N ARG A 251 3.03 -0.44 -17.54
CA ARG A 251 3.10 0.93 -17.01
C ARG A 251 2.17 1.19 -15.83
N ARG A 252 1.26 0.27 -15.51
CA ARG A 252 0.26 0.43 -14.44
C ARG A 252 0.38 -0.60 -13.33
N LEU A 253 1.49 -1.35 -13.28
CA LEU A 253 1.80 -2.24 -12.18
C LEU A 253 2.90 -1.61 -11.29
N LEU A 254 2.70 -1.66 -9.98
CA LEU A 254 3.62 -1.12 -8.98
C LEU A 254 4.08 -2.26 -8.09
N PHE A 255 5.38 -2.49 -8.02
CA PHE A 255 5.94 -3.44 -7.06
C PHE A 255 5.68 -2.98 -5.64
N GLY A 256 5.20 -3.88 -4.79
CA GLY A 256 5.10 -3.69 -3.35
C GLY A 256 5.38 -5.00 -2.60
N SER A 257 5.92 -4.89 -1.40
CA SER A 257 6.24 -6.06 -0.55
C SER A 257 5.21 -6.35 0.53
N ASP A 258 4.44 -5.36 0.98
CA ASP A 258 3.60 -5.41 2.19
C ASP A 258 4.45 -5.68 3.46
N SER A 259 5.66 -5.11 3.50
CA SER A 259 6.52 -5.13 4.68
C SER A 259 5.91 -4.33 5.81
N SER A 260 6.14 -4.71 7.09
CA SER A 260 5.38 -4.06 8.16
C SER A 260 6.06 -4.03 9.53
N PHE A 261 6.70 -5.07 10.01
CA PHE A 261 7.17 -5.16 11.40
C PHE A 261 8.58 -5.72 11.51
N PHE A 262 9.26 -5.37 12.59
CA PHE A 262 10.52 -5.99 12.99
C PHE A 262 10.28 -7.09 14.04
N PRO A 263 11.08 -8.20 14.02
CA PRO A 263 12.36 -8.34 13.32
C PRO A 263 12.29 -8.81 11.87
N ARG A 264 11.11 -9.03 11.27
CA ARG A 264 11.03 -9.49 9.88
C ARG A 264 11.70 -8.50 8.91
N GLY A 265 11.51 -7.19 9.12
CA GLY A 265 12.00 -6.15 8.23
C GLY A 265 11.38 -6.20 6.83
N TRP A 266 12.17 -5.88 5.80
CA TRP A 266 11.73 -5.91 4.40
C TRP A 266 11.48 -7.34 3.92
N HIS A 267 10.33 -7.55 3.31
CA HIS A 267 9.84 -8.90 2.98
C HIS A 267 10.48 -9.45 1.69
N ALA A 268 11.78 -9.75 1.75
CA ALA A 268 12.59 -10.21 0.63
C ALA A 268 11.97 -11.42 -0.09
N GLN A 269 11.28 -12.32 0.63
CA GLN A 269 10.65 -13.48 -0.02
C GLN A 269 9.51 -13.09 -0.95
N ILE A 270 8.74 -12.04 -0.63
CA ILE A 270 7.70 -11.52 -1.55
C ILE A 270 8.36 -11.01 -2.82
N PHE A 271 9.45 -10.24 -2.70
CA PHE A 271 10.22 -9.79 -3.85
C PHE A 271 10.71 -10.97 -4.70
N GLN A 272 11.37 -11.95 -4.09
CA GLN A 272 11.87 -13.12 -4.80
C GLN A 272 10.77 -13.90 -5.52
N THR A 273 9.60 -14.07 -4.87
CA THR A 273 8.46 -14.76 -5.46
C THR A 273 7.92 -13.99 -6.68
N GLN A 274 7.87 -12.67 -6.61
CA GLN A 274 7.43 -11.83 -7.74
C GLN A 274 8.45 -11.83 -8.87
N ILE A 275 9.75 -11.73 -8.56
CA ILE A 275 10.83 -11.86 -9.55
C ILE A 275 10.73 -13.19 -10.30
N GLN A 276 10.55 -14.30 -9.57
CA GLN A 276 10.41 -15.62 -10.18
C GLN A 276 9.19 -15.67 -11.12
N ALA A 277 8.04 -15.14 -10.68
CA ALA A 277 6.84 -15.10 -11.51
C ALA A 277 7.02 -14.27 -12.80
N LEU A 278 7.73 -13.13 -12.70
CA LEU A 278 8.06 -12.28 -13.85
C LEU A 278 9.05 -12.98 -14.81
N CYS A 279 10.04 -13.72 -14.28
CA CYS A 279 10.95 -14.54 -15.09
C CYS A 279 10.20 -15.68 -15.80
N ASP A 280 9.29 -16.36 -15.11
CA ASP A 280 8.53 -17.49 -15.64
C ASP A 280 7.61 -17.09 -16.82
N ILE A 281 7.24 -15.81 -16.90
CA ILE A 281 6.48 -15.26 -18.03
C ILE A 281 7.38 -14.58 -19.09
N GLU A 282 8.70 -14.66 -18.91
CA GLU A 282 9.70 -14.10 -19.84
C GLU A 282 9.49 -12.60 -20.10
N ILE A 283 9.19 -11.83 -19.05
CA ILE A 283 8.95 -10.39 -19.20
C ILE A 283 10.22 -9.67 -19.72
N ALA A 284 10.03 -8.70 -20.61
CA ALA A 284 11.14 -7.87 -21.12
C ALA A 284 11.75 -7.00 -20.00
N ALA A 285 13.06 -6.78 -20.07
CA ALA A 285 13.82 -6.05 -19.03
C ALA A 285 13.28 -4.64 -18.75
N ASP A 286 12.90 -3.91 -19.79
CA ASP A 286 12.30 -2.57 -19.68
C ASP A 286 10.95 -2.59 -18.96
N HIS A 287 10.11 -3.59 -19.23
CA HIS A 287 8.85 -3.78 -18.53
C HIS A 287 9.07 -4.16 -17.05
N ALA A 288 10.03 -5.05 -16.76
CA ALA A 288 10.38 -5.41 -15.40
C ALA A 288 10.89 -4.18 -14.62
N SER A 289 11.75 -3.35 -15.23
CA SER A 289 12.25 -2.11 -14.63
C SER A 289 11.14 -1.12 -14.30
N LEU A 290 10.15 -0.98 -15.19
CA LEU A 290 8.98 -0.14 -14.92
C LEU A 290 8.21 -0.62 -13.69
N ILE A 291 7.91 -1.91 -13.60
CA ILE A 291 7.13 -2.50 -12.49
C ILE A 291 7.88 -2.38 -11.18
N LEU A 292 9.19 -2.69 -11.18
CA LEU A 292 10.00 -2.79 -9.97
C LEU A 292 10.41 -1.43 -9.38
N GLY A 293 10.15 -0.30 -10.08
CA GLY A 293 10.46 1.02 -9.52
C GLY A 293 10.01 2.19 -10.40
N GLY A 294 10.29 2.15 -11.70
CA GLY A 294 10.11 3.28 -12.60
C GLY A 294 8.68 3.83 -12.65
N ASN A 295 7.66 2.97 -12.49
CA ASN A 295 6.28 3.43 -12.45
C ASN A 295 5.97 4.22 -11.17
N LEU A 296 6.45 3.77 -10.01
CA LEU A 296 6.23 4.45 -8.76
C LEU A 296 6.93 5.81 -8.75
N GLU A 297 8.18 5.87 -9.20
CA GLU A 297 8.91 7.13 -9.32
C GLU A 297 8.18 8.13 -10.23
N ARG A 298 7.75 7.68 -11.41
CA ARG A 298 6.99 8.51 -12.35
C ARG A 298 5.66 8.98 -11.76
N LEU A 299 4.99 8.14 -10.99
CA LEU A 299 3.68 8.44 -10.39
C LEU A 299 3.79 9.50 -9.29
N LEU A 300 4.86 9.44 -8.50
CA LEU A 300 5.12 10.32 -7.36
C LEU A 300 6.04 11.51 -7.70
N ALA A 301 6.46 11.66 -8.96
CA ALA A 301 7.20 12.83 -9.42
C ALA A 301 6.33 14.09 -9.28
N ARG A 302 6.90 15.14 -8.68
CA ARG A 302 6.28 16.46 -8.49
C ARG A 302 6.71 17.42 -9.58
#